data_9b6c0342002e25452565efe7a080b61d
#
_entry.id   9b6c0342002e25452565efe7a080b61d
#
_cell.length_a   1.000
_cell.length_b   1.000
_cell.length_c   1.000
_cell.angle_alpha   90.00
_cell.angle_beta   90.00
_cell.angle_gamma   90.00
#
_symmetry.space_group_name_H-M   'P 1'
#
loop_
_entity.id
_entity.type
_entity.pdbx_description
1 polymer ?
#
loop_
_entity_poly.entity_id
_entity_poly.type
_entity_poly.pdbx_seq_one_letter_code
_entity_poly.pdbx_strand_id
1 'polypeptide(L)'
;MFYKRDVSEYRQMAQGVRIKTLVFGEKTLLTEFRLEAGSTLPRHAHEHEQTGYLVSGSIQLTIGDQTYDAGPGDCWCIPGNVEHEGKTLADSVAIEVFSPVRKDYLPEAKR
;
A
#
# COMPACT_ATOMS: atom_id res chain seq x y z
N MET A 1 -19.51 -8.07 -3.85
CA MET A 1 -19.95 -6.70 -3.50
C MET A 1 -19.37 -5.72 -4.53
N PHE A 2 -20.02 -4.61 -4.70
CA PHE A 2 -19.59 -3.60 -5.65
C PHE A 2 -19.60 -2.24 -4.97
N TYR A 3 -18.54 -1.47 -5.14
CA TYR A 3 -18.44 -0.12 -4.60
C TYR A 3 -18.13 0.87 -5.72
N LYS A 4 -18.89 1.97 -5.75
CA LYS A 4 -18.60 3.08 -6.66
C LYS A 4 -17.34 3.80 -6.21
N ARG A 5 -16.66 4.44 -7.16
CA ARG A 5 -15.52 5.30 -6.86
C ARG A 5 -15.95 6.38 -5.87
N ASP A 6 -15.16 6.52 -4.82
CA ASP A 6 -15.39 7.51 -3.76
C ASP A 6 -14.03 8.05 -3.32
N VAL A 7 -13.89 9.36 -3.31
CA VAL A 7 -12.63 10.03 -2.96
C VAL A 7 -12.57 10.43 -1.49
N SER A 8 -13.56 10.03 -0.70
CA SER A 8 -13.58 10.32 0.74
C SER A 8 -12.96 9.16 1.55
N GLU A 9 -12.81 9.40 2.87
CA GLU A 9 -12.42 8.38 3.84
C GLU A 9 -10.99 7.84 3.71
N TYR A 10 -10.09 8.65 3.16
CA TYR A 10 -8.68 8.32 3.25
C TYR A 10 -8.19 8.57 4.68
N ARG A 11 -7.37 7.65 5.19
CA ARG A 11 -6.77 7.75 6.52
C ARG A 11 -5.30 8.10 6.38
N GLN A 12 -4.82 9.00 7.23
CA GLN A 12 -3.38 9.27 7.28
C GLN A 12 -2.71 8.20 8.14
N MET A 13 -1.77 7.46 7.54
CA MET A 13 -1.01 6.41 8.21
C MET A 13 0.30 6.95 8.76
N ALA A 14 0.87 7.92 8.08
CA ALA A 14 2.10 8.61 8.45
C ALA A 14 2.08 9.95 7.72
N GLN A 15 3.04 10.81 8.00
CA GLN A 15 3.12 12.07 7.29
C GLN A 15 3.29 11.85 5.79
N GLY A 16 2.37 12.39 5.00
CA GLY A 16 2.39 12.25 3.55
C GLY A 16 1.92 10.89 3.03
N VAL A 17 1.43 10.02 3.89
CA VAL A 17 0.96 8.68 3.50
C VAL A 17 -0.50 8.52 3.90
N ARG A 18 -1.37 8.44 2.90
CA ARG A 18 -2.80 8.21 3.11
C ARG A 18 -3.21 6.92 2.44
N ILE A 19 -4.08 6.17 3.10
CA ILE A 19 -4.60 4.93 2.56
C ILE A 19 -6.12 4.89 2.62
N LYS A 20 -6.68 4.11 1.74
CA LYS A 20 -8.11 3.80 1.73
C LYS A 20 -8.28 2.32 1.42
N THR A 21 -9.09 1.65 2.23
CA THR A 21 -9.54 0.30 1.90
C THR A 21 -10.65 0.43 0.86
N LEU A 22 -10.40 -0.08 -0.33
CA LEU A 22 -11.35 0.02 -1.45
C LEU A 22 -12.43 -1.03 -1.33
N VAL A 23 -12.04 -2.28 -1.15
CA VAL A 23 -12.95 -3.42 -1.03
C VAL A 23 -12.18 -4.58 -0.40
N PHE A 24 -12.89 -5.45 0.28
CA PHE A 24 -12.29 -6.65 0.83
C PHE A 24 -13.27 -7.81 0.78
N GLY A 25 -12.73 -9.00 0.74
CA GLY A 25 -13.48 -10.24 0.80
C GLY A 25 -12.99 -11.10 1.95
N GLU A 26 -13.19 -12.40 1.81
CA GLU A 26 -12.77 -13.35 2.83
C GLU A 26 -11.24 -13.50 2.87
N LYS A 27 -10.59 -13.48 1.70
CA LYS A 27 -9.16 -13.80 1.59
C LYS A 27 -8.27 -12.63 1.21
N THR A 28 -8.82 -11.60 0.59
CA THR A 28 -8.02 -10.48 0.07
C THR A 28 -8.61 -9.15 0.45
N LEU A 29 -7.74 -8.17 0.55
CA LEU A 29 -8.11 -6.79 0.82
C LEU A 29 -7.40 -5.90 -0.19
N LEU A 30 -8.16 -5.04 -0.87
CA LEU A 30 -7.66 -4.13 -1.89
C LEU A 30 -7.61 -2.72 -1.32
N THR A 31 -6.44 -2.09 -1.42
CA THR A 31 -6.20 -0.75 -0.88
C THR A 31 -5.65 0.18 -1.94
N GLU A 32 -5.83 1.47 -1.71
CA GLU A 32 -5.19 2.53 -2.48
C GLU A 32 -4.32 3.35 -1.53
N PHE A 33 -3.05 3.52 -1.91
CA PHE A 33 -2.12 4.38 -1.19
C PHE A 33 -1.90 5.65 -2.00
N ARG A 34 -2.00 6.79 -1.33
CA ARG A 34 -1.64 8.09 -1.89
C ARG A 34 -0.47 8.63 -1.10
N LEU A 35 0.64 8.82 -1.80
CA LEU A 35 1.94 9.11 -1.21
C LEU A 35 2.42 10.47 -1.71
N GLU A 36 2.73 11.38 -0.80
CA GLU A 36 3.30 12.68 -1.17
C GLU A 36 4.80 12.55 -1.34
N ALA A 37 5.35 13.29 -2.29
CA ALA A 37 6.80 13.35 -2.52
C ALA A 37 7.52 13.65 -1.21
N GLY A 38 8.60 12.92 -0.96
CA GLY A 38 9.38 13.06 0.27
C GLY A 38 8.90 12.21 1.45
N SER A 39 7.73 11.57 1.33
CA SER A 39 7.25 10.69 2.39
C SER A 39 8.03 9.38 2.41
N THR A 40 8.04 8.73 3.56
CA THR A 40 8.70 7.44 3.73
C THR A 40 7.74 6.44 4.36
N LEU A 41 7.89 5.20 3.95
CA LEU A 41 7.26 4.05 4.61
C LEU A 41 8.39 3.37 5.39
N PRO A 42 8.36 3.44 6.73
CA PRO A 42 9.45 2.87 7.54
C PRO A 42 9.58 1.37 7.34
N ARG A 43 10.80 0.88 7.53
CA ARG A 43 11.07 -0.55 7.39
C ARG A 43 10.24 -1.34 8.40
N HIS A 44 9.51 -2.34 7.90
CA HIS A 44 8.62 -3.17 8.71
C HIS A 44 8.38 -4.51 8.02
N ALA A 45 7.76 -5.42 8.75
CA ALA A 45 7.33 -6.71 8.21
C ALA A 45 5.98 -7.07 8.80
N HIS A 46 5.21 -7.85 8.08
CA HIS A 46 3.93 -8.38 8.53
C HIS A 46 3.70 -9.76 7.90
N GLU A 47 2.82 -10.53 8.49
CA GLU A 47 2.53 -11.89 8.01
C GLU A 47 1.83 -11.91 6.65
N HIS A 48 1.17 -10.83 6.29
CA HIS A 48 0.39 -10.74 5.06
C HIS A 48 1.29 -10.68 3.83
N GLU A 49 0.97 -11.47 2.82
CA GLU A 49 1.54 -11.30 1.50
C GLU A 49 0.96 -10.02 0.90
N GLN A 50 1.79 -9.26 0.22
CA GLN A 50 1.39 -7.97 -0.34
C GLN A 50 1.84 -7.90 -1.79
N THR A 51 0.89 -7.64 -2.70
CA THR A 51 1.21 -7.38 -4.10
C THR A 51 0.77 -5.96 -4.43
N GLY A 52 1.57 -5.27 -5.22
CA GLY A 52 1.34 -3.87 -5.53
C GLY A 52 1.53 -3.53 -6.99
N TYR A 53 0.93 -2.41 -7.36
CA TYR A 53 0.99 -1.85 -8.71
C TYR A 53 1.07 -0.34 -8.58
N LEU A 54 2.07 0.27 -9.20
CA LEU A 54 2.19 1.72 -9.19
C LEU A 54 1.35 2.31 -10.33
N VAL A 55 0.32 3.07 -9.96
CA VAL A 55 -0.58 3.71 -10.92
C VAL A 55 0.08 4.95 -11.51
N SER A 56 0.71 5.76 -10.64
CA SER A 56 1.37 7.00 -11.04
C SER A 56 2.45 7.35 -10.05
N GLY A 57 3.40 8.17 -10.48
CA GLY A 57 4.45 8.69 -9.62
C GLY A 57 5.77 7.92 -9.73
N SER A 58 6.55 7.97 -8.66
CA SER A 58 7.87 7.36 -8.61
C SER A 58 8.19 7.02 -7.15
N ILE A 59 8.48 5.76 -6.89
CA ILE A 59 8.86 5.31 -5.55
C ILE A 59 10.12 4.46 -5.62
N GLN A 60 10.89 4.48 -4.54
CA GLN A 60 12.00 3.57 -4.35
C GLN A 60 11.58 2.56 -3.29
N LEU A 61 11.52 1.30 -3.66
CA LEU A 61 11.02 0.22 -2.80
C LEU A 61 12.16 -0.74 -2.47
N THR A 62 12.38 -0.98 -1.19
CA THR A 62 13.36 -1.96 -0.72
C THR A 62 12.61 -3.15 -0.15
N ILE A 63 12.88 -4.31 -0.71
CA ILE A 63 12.29 -5.59 -0.27
C ILE A 63 13.46 -6.48 0.16
N GLY A 64 13.50 -6.83 1.45
CA GLY A 64 14.65 -7.52 1.99
C GLY A 64 15.89 -6.63 1.88
N ASP A 65 16.87 -7.08 1.09
CA ASP A 65 18.11 -6.32 0.86
C ASP A 65 18.22 -5.77 -0.57
N GLN A 66 17.15 -5.86 -1.36
CA GLN A 66 17.13 -5.40 -2.75
C GLN A 66 16.31 -4.12 -2.86
N THR A 67 16.86 -3.12 -3.54
CA THR A 67 16.20 -1.83 -3.76
C THR A 67 15.83 -1.67 -5.23
N TYR A 68 14.61 -1.25 -5.48
CA TYR A 68 14.05 -1.10 -6.82
C TYR A 68 13.49 0.30 -7.00
N ASP A 69 13.68 0.88 -8.18
CA ASP A 69 13.00 2.11 -8.58
C ASP A 69 11.78 1.73 -9.38
N ALA A 70 10.61 2.11 -8.87
CA ALA A 70 9.35 1.79 -9.50
C ALA A 70 8.74 3.02 -10.16
N GLY A 71 8.32 2.85 -11.40
CA GLY A 71 7.55 3.84 -12.16
C GLY A 71 6.17 3.30 -12.51
N PRO A 72 5.32 4.12 -13.16
CA PRO A 72 3.95 3.71 -13.49
C PRO A 72 3.93 2.41 -14.28
N GLY A 73 3.09 1.48 -13.84
CA GLY A 73 2.96 0.16 -14.44
C GLY A 73 3.84 -0.90 -13.83
N ASP A 74 4.79 -0.54 -12.99
CA ASP A 74 5.63 -1.52 -12.31
C ASP A 74 4.86 -2.19 -11.16
N CYS A 75 5.21 -3.44 -10.91
CA CYS A 75 4.52 -4.27 -9.92
C CYS A 75 5.52 -4.96 -9.02
N TRP A 76 5.06 -5.34 -7.84
CA TRP A 76 5.90 -6.05 -6.88
C TRP A 76 5.08 -7.05 -6.09
N CYS A 77 5.78 -8.03 -5.51
CA CYS A 77 5.24 -8.94 -4.52
C CYS A 77 6.17 -8.98 -3.32
N ILE A 78 5.63 -8.73 -2.16
CA ILE A 78 6.35 -8.80 -0.90
C ILE A 78 5.82 -10.03 -0.15
N PRO A 79 6.64 -11.09 -0.03
CA PRO A 79 6.22 -12.27 0.72
C PRO A 79 5.97 -11.95 2.19
N GLY A 80 5.14 -12.76 2.83
CA GLY A 80 4.89 -12.62 4.27
C GLY A 80 6.19 -12.64 5.07
N ASN A 81 6.26 -11.78 6.08
CA ASN A 81 7.37 -11.67 7.02
C ASN A 81 8.69 -11.18 6.43
N VAL A 82 8.70 -10.71 5.18
CA VAL A 82 9.89 -10.10 4.58
C VAL A 82 9.86 -8.60 4.89
N GLU A 83 10.95 -8.10 5.46
CA GLU A 83 11.07 -6.68 5.76
C GLU A 83 11.09 -5.86 4.48
N HIS A 84 10.43 -4.72 4.52
CA HIS A 84 10.39 -3.81 3.37
C HIS A 84 10.19 -2.38 3.82
N GLU A 85 10.58 -1.45 2.96
CA GLU A 85 10.48 -0.01 3.19
C GLU A 85 10.35 0.71 1.86
N GLY A 86 9.93 1.97 1.90
CA GLY A 86 9.76 2.75 0.70
C GLY A 86 10.08 4.22 0.90
N LYS A 87 10.51 4.86 -0.17
CA LYS A 87 10.70 6.31 -0.26
C LYS A 87 9.93 6.81 -1.46
N THR A 88 9.15 7.87 -1.26
CA THR A 88 8.35 8.46 -2.32
C THR A 88 9.13 9.60 -2.95
N LEU A 89 9.46 9.46 -4.23
CA LEU A 89 10.27 10.44 -4.96
C LEU A 89 9.42 11.50 -5.65
N ALA A 90 8.19 11.17 -5.99
CA ALA A 90 7.20 12.08 -6.57
C ALA A 90 5.83 11.68 -6.02
N ASP A 91 4.86 12.59 -6.05
CA ASP A 91 3.49 12.25 -5.65
C ASP A 91 3.05 10.99 -6.37
N SER A 92 2.59 10.00 -5.64
CA SER A 92 2.35 8.66 -6.17
C SER A 92 1.03 8.09 -5.72
N VAL A 93 0.48 7.22 -6.57
CA VAL A 93 -0.70 6.41 -6.25
C VAL A 93 -0.33 4.95 -6.51
N ALA A 94 -0.51 4.12 -5.50
CA ALA A 94 -0.26 2.68 -5.60
C ALA A 94 -1.51 1.91 -5.17
N ILE A 95 -1.77 0.81 -5.86
CA ILE A 95 -2.81 -0.14 -5.49
C ILE A 95 -2.12 -1.35 -4.89
N GLU A 96 -2.58 -1.78 -3.71
CA GLU A 96 -1.97 -2.89 -3.01
C GLU A 96 -3.02 -3.88 -2.52
N VAL A 97 -2.71 -5.16 -2.70
CA VAL A 97 -3.56 -6.27 -2.27
C VAL A 97 -2.85 -7.02 -1.15
N PHE A 98 -3.58 -7.24 -0.07
CA PHE A 98 -3.08 -7.99 1.09
C PHE A 98 -3.85 -9.31 1.24
N SER A 99 -3.13 -10.38 1.54
CA SER A 99 -3.70 -11.69 1.84
C SER A 99 -2.90 -12.36 2.95
N PRO A 100 -3.53 -12.83 4.02
CA PRO A 100 -4.94 -12.69 4.34
C PRO A 100 -5.34 -11.24 4.58
N VAL A 101 -6.60 -10.99 4.81
CA VAL A 101 -7.12 -9.63 5.01
C VAL A 101 -6.44 -8.98 6.21
N ARG A 102 -5.91 -7.77 6.01
CA ARG A 102 -5.33 -6.98 7.11
C ARG A 102 -6.45 -6.35 7.92
N LYS A 103 -6.68 -6.88 9.10
CA LYS A 103 -7.79 -6.44 9.96
C LYS A 103 -7.63 -4.99 10.41
N ASP A 104 -6.39 -4.53 10.57
CA ASP A 104 -6.10 -3.15 10.95
C ASP A 104 -6.48 -2.14 9.85
N TYR A 105 -6.68 -2.61 8.62
CA TYR A 105 -7.10 -1.75 7.50
C TYR A 105 -8.60 -1.81 7.25
N LEU A 106 -9.34 -2.63 7.97
CA LEU A 106 -10.79 -2.70 7.82
C LEU A 106 -11.46 -1.47 8.43
N PRO A 107 -12.53 -0.95 7.80
CA PRO A 107 -13.26 0.19 8.36
C PRO A 107 -13.75 -0.06 9.79
N GLU A 108 -14.14 -1.28 10.10
CA GLU A 108 -14.65 -1.67 11.41
C GLU A 108 -13.57 -1.65 12.49
N ALA A 109 -12.31 -1.73 12.12
CA ALA A 109 -11.20 -1.72 13.09
C ALA A 109 -11.09 -0.39 13.85
N LYS A 110 -11.77 0.66 13.36
CA LYS A 110 -11.78 1.97 14.00
C LYS A 110 -12.79 2.10 15.13
N ARG A 111 -13.64 1.11 15.30
CA ARG A 111 -14.77 1.16 16.24
C ARG A 111 -14.45 0.60 17.61
#